data_5a8df0a9f22084dc50f2aa8dd0db4505
#
_entry.id   5a8df0a9f22084dc50f2aa8dd0db4505
#
_cell.length_a   1.000
_cell.length_b   1.000
_cell.length_c   1.000
_cell.angle_alpha   90.00
_cell.angle_beta   90.00
_cell.angle_gamma   90.00
#
_symmetry.space_group_name_H-M   'P 1'
#
loop_
_entity.id
_entity.type
_entity.pdbx_description
1 polymer ?
#
loop_
_entity_poly.entity_id
_entity_poly.type
_entity_poly.pdbx_seq_one_letter_code
_entity_poly.pdbx_strand_id
1 'polypeptide(L)'
;ILFSGYIPVMADVDLSTIPAYTGEPYVEINDNVPDFPEDDFTTDSFESYSDLDNLGRCGVAYANIGQDLMPTEKRGSIGQVKPSGWHTQKYDNVDGKFAYNRCHLIGYQLTAENANEKNLITGTRYLNVEGMLPFENMVADYIKETDYHVLYRVTPIFDGDNLVADGVQMEAESVEDNGDGILFNVFCYNVQPGINIDYATGDSSLSGESTDVSADTANTEYVLNVNTKKFHKPTCSAAKQMKEENKQEYSGSRDDLIAQGYEPCKKCNP
;
A
#
# COMPACT_ATOMS: atom_id res chain seq x y z
N ILE A 1 5.34 -19.68 32.47
CA ILE A 1 6.32 -18.63 32.17
C ILE A 1 5.62 -17.72 31.20
N LEU A 2 5.22 -16.53 31.69
CA LEU A 2 4.60 -15.50 30.89
C LEU A 2 5.70 -14.87 30.04
N PHE A 3 5.71 -15.10 28.72
CA PHE A 3 6.47 -14.29 27.80
C PHE A 3 5.78 -12.93 27.73
N SER A 4 6.33 -11.95 28.42
CA SER A 4 6.04 -10.54 28.16
C SER A 4 6.70 -10.23 26.81
N GLY A 5 5.92 -10.17 25.76
CA GLY A 5 6.40 -9.80 24.45
C GLY A 5 6.97 -8.37 24.50
N TYR A 6 8.27 -8.25 24.50
CA TYR A 6 8.97 -7.00 24.28
C TYR A 6 8.84 -6.70 22.78
N ILE A 7 7.93 -5.82 22.41
CA ILE A 7 7.96 -5.22 21.08
C ILE A 7 9.07 -4.17 21.14
N PRO A 8 10.17 -4.31 20.39
CA PRO A 8 11.19 -3.29 20.36
C PRO A 8 10.55 -1.98 19.91
N VAL A 9 10.78 -0.91 20.69
CA VAL A 9 10.42 0.45 20.29
C VAL A 9 11.31 0.81 19.11
N MET A 10 10.79 0.64 17.92
CA MET A 10 11.44 1.08 16.69
C MET A 10 11.40 2.60 16.63
N ALA A 11 12.42 3.20 16.02
CA ALA A 11 12.37 4.62 15.72
C ALA A 11 11.19 4.89 14.78
N ASP A 12 10.24 5.72 15.22
CA ASP A 12 9.15 6.17 14.36
C ASP A 12 9.74 6.77 13.08
N VAL A 13 9.15 6.42 11.94
CA VAL A 13 9.48 7.05 10.68
C VAL A 13 9.19 8.55 10.82
N ASP A 14 10.21 9.36 10.63
CA ASP A 14 10.04 10.81 10.60
C ASP A 14 9.37 11.22 9.28
N LEU A 15 8.09 11.57 9.34
CA LEU A 15 7.32 12.02 8.16
C LEU A 15 7.99 13.16 7.42
N SER A 16 8.79 13.98 8.10
CA SER A 16 9.52 15.08 7.44
C SER A 16 10.60 14.60 6.46
N THR A 17 11.03 13.33 6.58
CA THR A 17 11.99 12.70 5.67
C THR A 17 11.32 11.99 4.49
N ILE A 18 10.01 11.77 4.56
CA ILE A 18 9.26 11.12 3.48
C ILE A 18 8.99 12.16 2.38
N PRO A 19 9.36 11.87 1.11
CA PRO A 19 9.01 12.73 -0.01
C PRO A 19 7.51 12.97 -0.10
N ALA A 20 7.11 14.16 -0.52
CA ALA A 20 5.69 14.43 -0.79
C ALA A 20 5.17 13.48 -1.88
N TYR A 21 3.88 13.13 -1.79
CA TYR A 21 3.22 12.32 -2.83
C TYR A 21 3.28 13.01 -4.19
N THR A 22 3.77 12.30 -5.21
CA THR A 22 3.92 12.81 -6.58
C THR A 22 3.21 11.96 -7.63
N GLY A 23 2.29 11.08 -7.20
CA GLY A 23 1.52 10.20 -8.09
C GLY A 23 1.90 8.72 -8.00
N GLU A 24 3.03 8.37 -7.37
CA GLU A 24 3.40 6.98 -7.13
C GLU A 24 2.83 6.50 -5.79
N PRO A 25 2.28 5.27 -5.71
CA PRO A 25 1.60 4.80 -4.51
C PRO A 25 2.52 4.57 -3.30
N TYR A 26 3.81 4.42 -3.53
CA TYR A 26 4.81 4.21 -2.49
C TYR A 26 6.16 4.81 -2.88
N VAL A 27 7.03 4.89 -1.89
CA VAL A 27 8.44 5.27 -2.05
C VAL A 27 9.32 4.33 -1.23
N GLU A 28 10.49 3.97 -1.77
CA GLU A 28 11.51 3.25 -0.99
C GLU A 28 12.11 4.20 0.05
N ILE A 29 12.29 3.69 1.27
CA ILE A 29 12.91 4.40 2.38
C ILE A 29 14.04 3.55 2.98
N ASN A 30 14.94 4.17 3.73
CA ASN A 30 16.05 3.50 4.40
C ASN A 30 16.88 2.60 3.44
N ASP A 31 17.17 3.10 2.24
CA ASP A 31 17.89 2.36 1.19
C ASP A 31 17.20 1.02 0.81
N ASN A 32 15.89 0.93 1.01
CA ASN A 32 15.07 -0.27 0.81
C ASN A 32 15.48 -1.46 1.71
N VAL A 33 16.14 -1.19 2.84
CA VAL A 33 16.61 -2.20 3.79
C VAL A 33 15.75 -2.17 5.05
N PRO A 34 15.14 -3.32 5.44
CA PRO A 34 14.43 -3.46 6.71
C PRO A 34 15.39 -3.42 7.91
N ASP A 35 14.84 -3.15 9.09
CA ASP A 35 15.58 -3.21 10.36
C ASP A 35 14.89 -4.19 11.31
N PHE A 36 15.16 -5.50 11.13
CA PHE A 36 14.64 -6.55 11.98
C PHE A 36 15.72 -7.00 13.01
N PRO A 37 15.30 -7.33 14.27
CA PRO A 37 16.20 -7.91 15.24
C PRO A 37 16.77 -9.26 14.76
N GLU A 38 18.07 -9.48 14.96
CA GLU A 38 18.73 -10.76 14.58
C GLU A 38 18.07 -11.98 15.20
N ASP A 39 17.58 -11.87 16.44
CA ASP A 39 16.93 -12.96 17.18
C ASP A 39 15.58 -13.38 16.58
N ASP A 40 14.98 -12.56 15.71
CA ASP A 40 13.70 -12.85 15.06
C ASP A 40 13.85 -13.66 13.77
N PHE A 41 15.09 -13.78 13.24
CA PHE A 41 15.39 -14.60 12.04
C PHE A 41 15.39 -16.10 12.41
N THR A 42 14.18 -16.61 12.63
CA THR A 42 13.94 -18.03 12.96
C THR A 42 12.94 -18.64 12.00
N THR A 43 12.81 -19.97 12.03
CA THR A 43 11.78 -20.70 11.28
C THR A 43 10.53 -20.99 12.12
N ASP A 44 10.38 -20.32 13.25
CA ASP A 44 9.20 -20.39 14.09
C ASP A 44 8.25 -19.24 13.69
N SER A 45 7.07 -19.58 13.18
CA SER A 45 6.07 -18.59 12.84
C SER A 45 5.51 -17.88 14.05
N PHE A 46 5.30 -16.58 13.96
CA PHE A 46 4.61 -15.79 14.97
C PHE A 46 3.85 -14.63 14.34
N GLU A 47 2.87 -14.09 15.06
CA GLU A 47 2.21 -12.82 14.75
C GLU A 47 1.96 -12.02 16.02
N SER A 48 2.04 -10.72 15.93
CA SER A 48 1.86 -9.78 17.03
C SER A 48 1.25 -8.48 16.53
N TYR A 49 0.30 -7.96 17.30
CA TYR A 49 -0.41 -6.72 17.02
C TYR A 49 -0.38 -5.84 18.26
N SER A 50 0.15 -4.62 18.11
CA SER A 50 0.20 -3.65 19.21
C SER A 50 -1.21 -3.32 19.71
N ASP A 51 -1.34 -3.04 21.00
CA ASP A 51 -2.58 -2.50 21.53
C ASP A 51 -2.92 -1.15 20.85
N LEU A 52 -4.21 -0.85 20.74
CA LEU A 52 -4.64 0.46 20.29
C LEU A 52 -4.16 1.54 21.27
N ASP A 53 -3.77 2.67 20.73
CA ASP A 53 -3.38 3.81 21.56
C ASP A 53 -4.60 4.52 22.20
N ASN A 54 -4.34 5.60 22.94
CA ASN A 54 -5.39 6.36 23.61
C ASN A 54 -6.39 7.05 22.66
N LEU A 55 -6.05 7.16 21.38
CA LEU A 55 -6.93 7.68 20.32
C LEU A 55 -7.64 6.56 19.54
N GLY A 56 -7.42 5.29 19.93
CA GLY A 56 -7.98 4.12 19.26
C GLY A 56 -7.29 3.79 17.93
N ARG A 57 -6.04 4.26 17.74
CA ARG A 57 -5.26 4.02 16.52
C ARG A 57 -4.45 2.73 16.63
N CYS A 58 -4.30 2.01 15.53
CA CYS A 58 -3.40 0.86 15.44
C CYS A 58 -1.94 1.29 15.60
N GLY A 59 -1.17 0.44 16.26
CA GLY A 59 0.29 0.48 16.25
C GLY A 59 0.87 -0.54 15.27
N VAL A 60 2.07 -1.03 15.58
CA VAL A 60 2.80 -1.98 14.74
C VAL A 60 2.08 -3.33 14.67
N ALA A 61 1.95 -3.86 13.46
CA ALA A 61 1.64 -5.26 13.19
C ALA A 61 2.92 -5.96 12.70
N TYR A 62 3.30 -7.07 13.35
CA TYR A 62 4.57 -7.74 13.11
C TYR A 62 4.40 -9.27 13.12
N ALA A 63 4.97 -9.94 12.13
CA ALA A 63 4.89 -11.38 12.00
C ALA A 63 6.16 -11.97 11.39
N ASN A 64 6.45 -13.22 11.74
CA ASN A 64 7.27 -14.11 10.94
C ASN A 64 6.33 -15.09 10.24
N ILE A 65 6.10 -14.88 8.96
CA ILE A 65 5.03 -15.53 8.22
C ILE A 65 5.56 -16.79 7.58
N GLY A 66 5.12 -17.95 8.09
CA GLY A 66 5.24 -19.23 7.43
C GLY A 66 3.92 -19.64 6.76
N GLN A 67 3.93 -20.72 5.99
CA GLN A 67 2.75 -21.24 5.33
C GLN A 67 1.65 -21.68 6.31
N ASP A 68 2.01 -22.03 7.54
CA ASP A 68 1.12 -22.43 8.63
C ASP A 68 0.22 -21.28 9.15
N LEU A 69 0.63 -20.01 9.00
CA LEU A 69 -0.22 -18.85 9.32
C LEU A 69 -1.18 -18.48 8.20
N MET A 70 -0.92 -18.91 6.96
CA MET A 70 -1.74 -18.54 5.83
C MET A 70 -3.16 -19.14 5.91
N PRO A 71 -4.18 -18.45 5.34
CA PRO A 71 -5.56 -18.89 5.48
C PRO A 71 -5.83 -20.21 4.79
N THR A 72 -6.52 -21.10 5.48
CA THR A 72 -7.11 -22.34 4.94
C THR A 72 -8.60 -22.19 4.66
N GLU A 73 -9.21 -21.10 5.10
CA GLU A 73 -10.63 -20.79 4.96
C GLU A 73 -10.85 -19.48 4.20
N LYS A 74 -12.08 -19.26 3.76
CA LYS A 74 -12.45 -18.00 3.10
C LYS A 74 -12.57 -16.86 4.12
N ARG A 75 -12.11 -15.66 3.71
CA ARG A 75 -12.24 -14.43 4.49
C ARG A 75 -13.70 -14.18 4.93
N GLY A 76 -13.87 -13.86 6.21
CA GLY A 76 -15.13 -13.45 6.79
C GLY A 76 -15.44 -11.95 6.62
N SER A 77 -16.58 -11.51 7.17
CA SER A 77 -16.94 -10.09 7.20
C SER A 77 -16.11 -9.33 8.23
N ILE A 78 -15.70 -8.11 7.88
CA ILE A 78 -14.98 -7.18 8.76
C ILE A 78 -15.74 -5.86 8.95
N GLY A 79 -16.98 -5.77 8.46
CA GLY A 79 -17.79 -4.56 8.46
C GLY A 79 -18.12 -3.98 9.83
N GLN A 80 -18.07 -4.79 10.88
CA GLN A 80 -18.29 -4.39 12.27
C GLN A 80 -17.14 -3.58 12.88
N VAL A 81 -15.91 -3.73 12.37
CA VAL A 81 -14.76 -2.96 12.86
C VAL A 81 -14.82 -1.55 12.28
N LYS A 82 -14.62 -0.56 13.13
CA LYS A 82 -14.53 0.85 12.75
C LYS A 82 -13.20 1.39 13.28
N PRO A 83 -12.16 1.42 12.42
CA PRO A 83 -10.88 1.99 12.81
C PRO A 83 -10.98 3.48 13.16
N SER A 84 -9.95 4.05 13.78
CA SER A 84 -9.87 5.49 14.04
C SER A 84 -10.12 6.29 12.75
N GLY A 85 -10.83 7.42 12.84
CA GLY A 85 -11.16 8.26 11.69
C GLY A 85 -12.07 7.61 10.63
N TRP A 86 -12.78 6.51 10.95
CA TRP A 86 -13.63 5.82 9.99
C TRP A 86 -14.88 6.60 9.63
N HIS A 87 -15.03 6.90 8.33
CA HIS A 87 -16.25 7.42 7.72
C HIS A 87 -16.66 6.57 6.51
N THR A 88 -17.97 6.39 6.32
CA THR A 88 -18.48 5.72 5.11
C THR A 88 -18.77 6.79 4.06
N GLN A 89 -17.81 7.05 3.21
CA GLN A 89 -17.90 8.04 2.15
C GLN A 89 -17.84 7.38 0.77
N LYS A 90 -18.71 7.84 -0.14
CA LYS A 90 -18.80 7.34 -1.52
C LYS A 90 -18.52 8.45 -2.53
N TYR A 91 -17.73 8.12 -3.54
CA TYR A 91 -17.39 8.99 -4.63
C TYR A 91 -17.43 8.22 -5.96
N ASP A 92 -18.03 8.80 -6.98
CA ASP A 92 -18.18 8.14 -8.27
C ASP A 92 -16.85 7.98 -9.04
N ASN A 93 -15.87 8.82 -8.74
CA ASN A 93 -14.53 8.78 -9.33
C ASN A 93 -13.56 7.79 -8.62
N VAL A 94 -14.01 7.10 -7.57
CA VAL A 94 -13.20 6.10 -6.86
C VAL A 94 -13.60 4.69 -7.31
N ASP A 95 -12.62 3.83 -7.62
CA ASP A 95 -12.88 2.43 -7.90
C ASP A 95 -13.56 1.75 -6.70
N GLY A 96 -14.63 1.00 -6.96
CA GLY A 96 -15.49 0.44 -5.91
C GLY A 96 -16.33 1.47 -5.16
N LYS A 97 -16.25 2.77 -5.52
CA LYS A 97 -17.03 3.91 -4.99
C LYS A 97 -16.80 4.29 -3.54
N PHE A 98 -16.04 3.55 -2.75
CA PHE A 98 -15.73 3.90 -1.37
C PHE A 98 -14.32 4.49 -1.26
N ALA A 99 -14.22 5.71 -0.70
CA ALA A 99 -12.93 6.35 -0.45
C ALA A 99 -12.07 5.53 0.50
N TYR A 100 -12.71 4.96 1.54
CA TYR A 100 -12.02 4.17 2.55
C TYR A 100 -12.37 2.68 2.49
N ASN A 101 -11.35 1.88 2.73
CA ASN A 101 -11.41 0.47 3.06
C ASN A 101 -11.03 0.27 4.53
N ARG A 102 -11.52 -0.78 5.15
CA ARG A 102 -10.90 -1.35 6.34
C ARG A 102 -9.66 -2.08 5.86
N CYS A 103 -8.54 -1.35 5.89
CA CYS A 103 -7.28 -1.82 5.34
C CYS A 103 -6.57 -2.66 6.40
N HIS A 104 -6.28 -3.92 6.10
CA HIS A 104 -5.43 -4.71 6.96
C HIS A 104 -3.99 -4.17 6.91
N LEU A 105 -3.32 -4.12 8.06
CA LEU A 105 -1.87 -3.89 8.12
C LEU A 105 -1.14 -5.12 7.60
N ILE A 106 -1.43 -6.30 8.15
CA ILE A 106 -1.02 -7.59 7.59
C ILE A 106 -2.24 -8.21 6.91
N GLY A 107 -2.16 -8.40 5.60
CA GLY A 107 -3.27 -8.89 4.78
C GLY A 107 -3.77 -10.27 5.20
N TYR A 108 -5.09 -10.50 5.08
CA TYR A 108 -5.71 -11.80 5.41
C TYR A 108 -5.02 -12.98 4.74
N GLN A 109 -4.53 -12.80 3.52
CA GLN A 109 -3.83 -13.85 2.77
C GLN A 109 -2.51 -14.30 3.39
N LEU A 110 -1.96 -13.52 4.34
CA LEU A 110 -0.68 -13.77 4.97
C LEU A 110 -0.80 -14.47 6.34
N THR A 111 -1.74 -14.02 7.20
CA THR A 111 -1.87 -14.55 8.56
C THR A 111 -3.27 -15.00 8.94
N ALA A 112 -4.20 -15.06 7.99
CA ALA A 112 -5.61 -15.42 8.25
C ALA A 112 -6.34 -14.52 9.28
N GLU A 113 -5.70 -13.45 9.76
CA GLU A 113 -6.30 -12.51 10.70
C GLU A 113 -7.41 -11.69 10.03
N ASN A 114 -8.66 -11.90 10.48
CA ASN A 114 -9.82 -11.36 9.76
C ASN A 114 -10.31 -10.02 10.34
N ALA A 115 -10.97 -10.04 11.49
CA ALA A 115 -11.68 -8.89 12.06
C ALA A 115 -11.00 -8.35 13.32
N ASN A 116 -9.68 -8.41 13.35
CA ASN A 116 -8.87 -7.89 14.43
C ASN A 116 -8.79 -6.36 14.34
N GLU A 117 -9.31 -5.66 15.35
CA GLU A 117 -9.29 -4.20 15.39
C GLU A 117 -7.88 -3.60 15.46
N LYS A 118 -6.89 -4.37 15.95
CA LYS A 118 -5.48 -3.97 16.03
C LYS A 118 -4.74 -4.13 14.69
N ASN A 119 -5.39 -4.73 13.69
CA ASN A 119 -4.84 -4.99 12.36
C ASN A 119 -5.62 -4.26 11.26
N LEU A 120 -6.53 -3.35 11.60
CA LEU A 120 -7.39 -2.67 10.64
C LEU A 120 -7.31 -1.15 10.82
N ILE A 121 -6.91 -0.45 9.76
CA ILE A 121 -6.88 1.01 9.71
C ILE A 121 -7.89 1.58 8.73
N THR A 122 -8.20 2.86 8.86
CA THR A 122 -8.89 3.64 7.83
C THR A 122 -7.91 3.93 6.71
N GLY A 123 -7.88 3.06 5.73
CA GLY A 123 -7.02 3.19 4.55
C GLY A 123 -7.83 3.56 3.32
N THR A 124 -7.23 4.32 2.41
CA THR A 124 -7.86 4.62 1.14
C THR A 124 -7.93 3.38 0.24
N ARG A 125 -8.81 3.42 -0.74
CA ARG A 125 -8.84 2.39 -1.79
C ARG A 125 -7.49 2.32 -2.52
N TYR A 126 -6.89 3.47 -2.78
CA TYR A 126 -5.60 3.59 -3.45
C TYR A 126 -4.45 2.98 -2.62
N LEU A 127 -4.34 3.34 -1.33
CA LEU A 127 -3.39 2.70 -0.42
C LEU A 127 -3.54 1.18 -0.44
N ASN A 128 -4.76 0.69 -0.28
CA ASN A 128 -5.02 -0.75 -0.13
C ASN A 128 -4.68 -1.54 -1.40
N VAL A 129 -4.98 -1.02 -2.59
CA VAL A 129 -4.90 -1.77 -3.85
C VAL A 129 -3.64 -1.47 -4.64
N GLU A 130 -3.24 -0.20 -4.68
CA GLU A 130 -2.06 0.21 -5.46
C GLU A 130 -0.80 0.28 -4.60
N GLY A 131 -0.94 0.63 -3.32
CA GLY A 131 0.17 0.71 -2.37
C GLY A 131 0.55 -0.65 -1.80
N MET A 132 -0.33 -1.24 -0.98
CA MET A 132 0.01 -2.39 -0.15
C MET A 132 -0.12 -3.74 -0.87
N LEU A 133 -1.21 -3.96 -1.60
CA LEU A 133 -1.52 -5.27 -2.21
C LEU A 133 -0.41 -5.86 -3.09
N PRO A 134 0.35 -5.09 -3.89
CA PRO A 134 1.46 -5.64 -4.67
C PRO A 134 2.53 -6.30 -3.81
N PHE A 135 2.87 -5.70 -2.66
CA PHE A 135 3.85 -6.24 -1.71
C PHE A 135 3.30 -7.46 -0.96
N GLU A 136 2.05 -7.41 -0.53
CA GLU A 136 1.37 -8.57 0.09
C GLU A 136 1.34 -9.77 -0.85
N ASN A 137 1.02 -9.56 -2.13
CA ASN A 137 1.02 -10.61 -3.13
C ASN A 137 2.42 -11.19 -3.36
N MET A 138 3.44 -10.33 -3.43
CA MET A 138 4.84 -10.75 -3.58
C MET A 138 5.26 -11.69 -2.44
N VAL A 139 4.95 -11.32 -1.20
CA VAL A 139 5.26 -12.13 -0.01
C VAL A 139 4.44 -13.43 -0.01
N ALA A 140 3.13 -13.37 -0.29
CA ALA A 140 2.29 -14.55 -0.31
C ALA A 140 2.69 -15.58 -1.37
N ASP A 141 3.06 -15.11 -2.56
CA ASP A 141 3.50 -15.99 -3.65
C ASP A 141 4.86 -16.61 -3.33
N TYR A 142 5.81 -15.83 -2.79
CA TYR A 142 7.10 -16.33 -2.35
C TYR A 142 6.98 -17.46 -1.31
N ILE A 143 6.17 -17.26 -0.25
CA ILE A 143 5.96 -18.29 0.79
C ILE A 143 5.36 -19.57 0.20
N LYS A 144 4.38 -19.45 -0.70
CA LYS A 144 3.75 -20.61 -1.35
C LYS A 144 4.72 -21.39 -2.25
N GLU A 145 5.64 -20.68 -2.92
CA GLU A 145 6.60 -21.28 -3.85
C GLU A 145 7.77 -21.95 -3.14
N THR A 146 8.21 -21.41 -2.01
CA THR A 146 9.44 -21.83 -1.33
C THR A 146 9.20 -22.62 -0.05
N ASP A 147 8.04 -22.43 0.61
CA ASP A 147 7.78 -22.88 1.99
C ASP A 147 8.72 -22.23 3.02
N TYR A 148 9.32 -21.08 2.68
CA TYR A 148 10.19 -20.30 3.54
C TYR A 148 9.40 -19.26 4.32
N HIS A 149 10.03 -18.73 5.37
CA HIS A 149 9.45 -17.69 6.23
C HIS A 149 9.82 -16.29 5.77
N VAL A 150 8.95 -15.34 6.04
CA VAL A 150 9.20 -13.92 5.78
C VAL A 150 8.89 -13.11 7.04
N LEU A 151 9.90 -12.44 7.59
CA LEU A 151 9.69 -11.38 8.56
C LEU A 151 8.95 -10.24 7.85
N TYR A 152 7.83 -9.82 8.42
CA TYR A 152 6.95 -8.84 7.82
C TYR A 152 6.40 -7.89 8.88
N ARG A 153 6.64 -6.59 8.72
CA ARG A 153 6.21 -5.56 9.67
C ARG A 153 5.51 -4.43 8.93
N VAL A 154 4.37 -4.01 9.45
CA VAL A 154 3.63 -2.86 8.96
C VAL A 154 3.38 -1.89 10.10
N THR A 155 3.82 -0.66 9.93
CA THR A 155 3.72 0.41 10.91
C THR A 155 2.89 1.55 10.31
N PRO A 156 1.68 1.82 10.80
CA PRO A 156 0.93 3.00 10.39
C PRO A 156 1.57 4.25 11.01
N ILE A 157 1.76 5.28 10.20
CA ILE A 157 2.42 6.52 10.61
C ILE A 157 1.39 7.65 10.65
N PHE A 158 1.24 8.28 11.81
CA PHE A 158 0.29 9.36 12.05
C PHE A 158 1.04 10.66 12.34
N ASP A 159 0.59 11.77 11.79
CA ASP A 159 1.08 13.10 12.18
C ASP A 159 0.31 13.56 13.44
N GLY A 160 1.04 13.75 14.53
CA GLY A 160 0.48 14.19 15.81
C GLY A 160 -0.72 13.35 16.27
N ASP A 161 -1.84 14.01 16.55
CA ASP A 161 -3.08 13.39 17.03
C ASP A 161 -4.07 13.03 15.90
N ASN A 162 -3.62 12.98 14.65
CA ASN A 162 -4.46 12.60 13.53
C ASN A 162 -5.07 11.20 13.72
N LEU A 163 -6.34 11.05 13.34
CA LEU A 163 -7.06 9.77 13.47
C LEU A 163 -6.88 8.84 12.26
N VAL A 164 -6.44 9.40 11.13
CA VAL A 164 -6.11 8.66 9.90
C VAL A 164 -4.60 8.72 9.69
N ALA A 165 -3.97 7.60 9.39
CA ALA A 165 -2.54 7.55 9.13
C ALA A 165 -2.20 8.26 7.81
N ASP A 166 -1.08 8.98 7.77
CA ASP A 166 -0.53 9.60 6.54
C ASP A 166 -0.08 8.54 5.54
N GLY A 167 0.31 7.37 6.04
CA GLY A 167 0.68 6.22 5.27
C GLY A 167 1.08 5.07 6.16
N VAL A 168 1.62 4.02 5.57
CA VAL A 168 2.17 2.88 6.28
C VAL A 168 3.58 2.59 5.82
N GLN A 169 4.49 2.34 6.75
CA GLN A 169 5.76 1.70 6.44
C GLN A 169 5.51 0.20 6.34
N MET A 170 6.01 -0.42 5.27
CA MET A 170 5.99 -1.86 5.08
C MET A 170 7.42 -2.35 4.93
N GLU A 171 7.77 -3.35 5.71
CA GLU A 171 9.11 -3.96 5.73
C GLU A 171 8.97 -5.47 5.60
N ALA A 172 9.83 -6.09 4.81
CA ALA A 172 9.89 -7.53 4.72
C ALA A 172 11.28 -8.04 4.37
N GLU A 173 11.63 -9.20 4.91
CA GLU A 173 12.86 -9.93 4.60
C GLU A 173 12.62 -11.43 4.72
N SER A 174 13.02 -12.18 3.69
CA SER A 174 12.96 -13.65 3.71
C SER A 174 14.04 -14.22 4.60
N VAL A 175 13.65 -15.21 5.43
CA VAL A 175 14.50 -15.71 6.53
C VAL A 175 15.55 -16.69 6.03
N GLU A 176 15.15 -17.80 5.40
CA GLU A 176 16.04 -18.92 5.10
C GLU A 176 17.11 -18.60 4.04
N ASP A 177 16.84 -17.63 3.18
CA ASP A 177 17.76 -17.20 2.13
C ASP A 177 18.40 -15.82 2.39
N ASN A 178 18.19 -15.27 3.62
CA ASN A 178 18.78 -14.01 4.06
C ASN A 178 18.44 -12.83 3.14
N GLY A 179 17.18 -12.71 2.76
CA GLY A 179 16.66 -11.59 1.97
C GLY A 179 16.86 -11.72 0.45
N ASP A 180 17.40 -12.84 -0.05
CA ASP A 180 17.62 -13.02 -1.49
C ASP A 180 16.29 -13.05 -2.27
N GLY A 181 15.22 -13.60 -1.67
CA GLY A 181 13.90 -13.71 -2.31
C GLY A 181 13.00 -12.51 -2.04
N ILE A 182 12.94 -12.04 -0.80
CA ILE A 182 12.14 -10.89 -0.37
C ILE A 182 13.02 -9.94 0.44
N LEU A 183 13.11 -8.70 -0.01
CA LEU A 183 13.75 -7.61 0.73
C LEU A 183 13.13 -6.29 0.32
N PHE A 184 12.44 -5.60 1.23
CA PHE A 184 11.95 -4.25 0.99
C PHE A 184 11.68 -3.46 2.27
N ASN A 185 11.80 -2.13 2.16
CA ASN A 185 11.40 -1.16 3.16
C ASN A 185 10.81 0.06 2.43
N VAL A 186 9.50 0.18 2.45
CA VAL A 186 8.76 1.17 1.67
C VAL A 186 7.75 1.93 2.54
N PHE A 187 7.47 3.16 2.16
CA PHE A 187 6.36 3.94 2.69
C PHE A 187 5.25 4.02 1.64
N CYS A 188 4.08 3.50 1.95
CA CYS A 188 2.88 3.56 1.11
C CYS A 188 2.00 4.72 1.55
N TYR A 189 1.66 5.63 0.63
CA TYR A 189 0.88 6.83 0.91
C TYR A 189 -0.61 6.52 1.12
N ASN A 190 -1.20 7.05 2.19
CA ASN A 190 -2.63 6.93 2.43
C ASN A 190 -3.39 8.11 1.79
N VAL A 191 -3.30 8.21 0.49
CA VAL A 191 -3.97 9.22 -0.33
C VAL A 191 -5.02 8.56 -1.22
N GLN A 192 -5.98 9.33 -1.71
CA GLN A 192 -6.90 8.89 -2.75
C GLN A 192 -6.92 9.95 -3.86
N PRO A 193 -6.42 9.64 -5.08
CA PRO A 193 -6.46 10.59 -6.18
C PRO A 193 -7.86 11.16 -6.40
N GLY A 194 -7.96 12.47 -6.50
CA GLY A 194 -9.22 13.19 -6.68
C GLY A 194 -10.06 13.37 -5.40
N ILE A 195 -9.53 13.02 -4.23
CA ILE A 195 -10.18 13.20 -2.92
C ILE A 195 -9.24 13.94 -1.97
N ASN A 196 -9.77 14.96 -1.30
CA ASN A 196 -9.11 15.59 -0.15
C ASN A 196 -9.48 14.82 1.12
N ILE A 197 -8.50 14.54 1.94
CA ILE A 197 -8.66 13.84 3.22
C ILE A 197 -8.27 14.81 4.33
N ASP A 198 -9.14 14.95 5.32
CA ASP A 198 -8.79 15.53 6.61
C ASP A 198 -8.29 14.41 7.53
N TYR A 199 -6.98 14.28 7.66
CA TYR A 199 -6.36 13.22 8.45
C TYR A 199 -6.66 13.36 9.95
N ALA A 200 -6.96 14.57 10.43
CA ALA A 200 -7.31 14.76 11.83
C ALA A 200 -8.63 14.09 12.21
N THR A 201 -9.59 14.06 11.30
CA THR A 201 -10.96 13.57 11.57
C THR A 201 -11.34 12.34 10.76
N GLY A 202 -10.76 12.16 9.57
CA GLY A 202 -11.19 11.18 8.58
C GLY A 202 -12.28 11.70 7.63
N ASP A 203 -12.70 12.95 7.76
CA ASP A 203 -13.60 13.57 6.79
C ASP A 203 -12.94 13.66 5.42
N SER A 204 -13.73 13.57 4.37
CA SER A 204 -13.21 13.65 3.01
C SER A 204 -14.16 14.41 2.09
N SER A 205 -13.61 14.98 1.02
CA SER A 205 -14.38 15.70 -0.01
C SER A 205 -13.74 15.48 -1.37
N LEU A 206 -14.52 15.69 -2.44
CA LEU A 206 -13.92 15.75 -3.78
C LEU A 206 -12.87 16.88 -3.78
N SER A 207 -11.70 16.61 -4.33
CA SER A 207 -10.76 17.68 -4.65
C SER A 207 -11.45 18.52 -5.72
N GLY A 208 -11.99 19.67 -5.30
CA GLY A 208 -12.61 20.61 -6.25
C GLY A 208 -11.58 20.97 -7.30
N GLU A 209 -12.03 21.26 -8.52
CA GLU A 209 -11.27 22.10 -9.43
C GLU A 209 -10.98 23.41 -8.70
N SER A 210 -9.87 23.46 -7.95
CA SER A 210 -9.37 24.72 -7.46
C SER A 210 -8.83 25.45 -8.68
N THR A 211 -9.56 26.48 -9.09
CA THR A 211 -9.04 27.55 -9.90
C THR A 211 -7.97 28.31 -9.08
N ASP A 212 -6.86 27.68 -8.79
CA ASP A 212 -5.64 28.34 -8.38
C ASP A 212 -4.43 27.55 -8.85
N VAL A 213 -3.82 28.14 -9.82
CA VAL A 213 -2.66 27.72 -10.58
C VAL A 213 -1.45 27.65 -9.67
N SER A 214 -0.97 26.48 -9.37
CA SER A 214 0.45 26.08 -9.35
C SER A 214 0.57 24.61 -8.96
N ALA A 215 0.23 23.74 -9.90
CA ALA A 215 0.75 22.38 -9.91
C ALA A 215 1.70 22.31 -11.08
N ASP A 216 2.93 22.01 -10.78
CA ASP A 216 3.90 21.50 -11.73
C ASP A 216 3.24 20.28 -12.38
N THR A 217 2.67 20.47 -13.55
CA THR A 217 2.21 19.37 -14.41
C THR A 217 3.49 18.67 -14.86
N ALA A 218 3.94 17.70 -14.09
CA ALA A 218 4.94 16.77 -14.55
C ALA A 218 4.37 16.13 -15.81
N ASN A 219 4.85 16.58 -16.97
CA ASN A 219 4.56 15.98 -18.25
C ASN A 219 5.07 14.56 -18.23
N THR A 220 4.20 13.62 -17.83
CA THR A 220 4.55 12.20 -17.85
C THR A 220 4.55 11.74 -19.31
N GLU A 221 5.62 11.05 -19.70
CA GLU A 221 5.74 10.50 -21.05
C GLU A 221 5.01 9.15 -21.15
N TYR A 222 4.19 9.04 -22.18
CA TYR A 222 3.48 7.81 -22.53
C TYR A 222 3.73 7.40 -23.96
N VAL A 223 3.56 6.12 -24.24
CA VAL A 223 3.53 5.56 -25.60
C VAL A 223 2.12 5.09 -25.89
N LEU A 224 1.48 5.71 -26.87
CA LEU A 224 0.12 5.41 -27.28
C LEU A 224 0.10 4.37 -28.40
N ASN A 225 -0.82 3.43 -28.32
CA ASN A 225 -1.22 2.62 -29.47
C ASN A 225 -2.47 3.24 -30.08
N VAL A 226 -2.30 3.95 -31.18
CA VAL A 226 -3.40 4.68 -31.84
C VAL A 226 -4.48 3.76 -32.44
N ASN A 227 -4.11 2.50 -32.73
CA ASN A 227 -5.02 1.50 -33.27
C ASN A 227 -5.89 0.84 -32.20
N THR A 228 -5.27 0.42 -31.08
CA THR A 228 -5.98 -0.28 -29.98
C THR A 228 -6.47 0.67 -28.90
N LYS A 229 -6.18 1.97 -29.02
CA LYS A 229 -6.51 3.00 -28.02
C LYS A 229 -6.01 2.65 -26.62
N LYS A 230 -4.79 2.11 -26.52
CA LYS A 230 -4.13 1.84 -25.24
C LYS A 230 -2.90 2.71 -25.08
N PHE A 231 -2.63 3.12 -23.85
CA PHE A 231 -1.40 3.84 -23.52
C PHE A 231 -0.54 3.05 -22.54
N HIS A 232 0.77 3.29 -22.62
CA HIS A 232 1.79 2.49 -21.95
C HIS A 232 2.87 3.40 -21.35
N LYS A 233 3.55 2.92 -20.28
CA LYS A 233 4.84 3.51 -19.87
C LYS A 233 5.87 3.31 -20.97
N PRO A 234 6.83 4.24 -21.19
CA PRO A 234 7.87 4.08 -22.20
C PRO A 234 8.70 2.80 -22.04
N THR A 235 8.86 2.35 -20.80
CA THR A 235 9.61 1.13 -20.46
C THR A 235 8.85 -0.17 -20.71
N CYS A 236 7.55 -0.10 -21.00
CA CYS A 236 6.69 -1.27 -21.19
C CYS A 236 7.18 -2.14 -22.37
N SER A 237 7.29 -3.45 -22.14
CA SER A 237 7.67 -4.39 -23.21
C SER A 237 6.67 -4.42 -24.36
N ALA A 238 5.36 -4.20 -24.10
CA ALA A 238 4.34 -4.09 -25.13
C ALA A 238 4.50 -2.81 -25.97
N ALA A 239 4.96 -1.70 -25.39
CA ALA A 239 5.29 -0.49 -26.13
C ALA A 239 6.52 -0.69 -27.02
N LYS A 240 7.53 -1.42 -26.54
CA LYS A 240 8.76 -1.72 -27.31
C LYS A 240 8.51 -2.64 -28.50
N GLN A 241 7.51 -3.51 -28.42
CA GLN A 241 7.14 -4.45 -29.48
C GLN A 241 6.06 -3.90 -30.43
N MET A 242 5.60 -2.68 -30.19
CA MET A 242 4.58 -2.04 -31.02
C MET A 242 5.15 -1.65 -32.39
N LYS A 243 4.37 -1.87 -33.43
CA LYS A 243 4.74 -1.40 -34.77
C LYS A 243 4.78 0.13 -34.80
N GLU A 244 5.79 0.72 -35.43
CA GLU A 244 5.96 2.17 -35.48
C GLU A 244 4.75 2.91 -36.07
N GLU A 245 4.05 2.32 -37.02
CA GLU A 245 2.82 2.87 -37.63
C GLU A 245 1.65 3.04 -36.62
N ASN A 246 1.67 2.32 -35.51
CA ASN A 246 0.65 2.37 -34.45
C ASN A 246 1.12 3.10 -33.20
N LYS A 247 2.36 3.57 -33.18
CA LYS A 247 3.03 4.15 -32.03
C LYS A 247 3.04 5.66 -32.08
N GLN A 248 2.64 6.30 -31.02
CA GLN A 248 2.68 7.75 -30.83
C GLN A 248 3.22 8.06 -29.44
N GLU A 249 4.22 8.92 -29.36
CA GLU A 249 4.68 9.47 -28.08
C GLU A 249 3.72 10.59 -27.65
N TYR A 250 3.45 10.64 -26.36
CA TYR A 250 2.59 11.64 -25.75
C TYR A 250 3.17 12.08 -24.42
N SER A 251 3.21 13.39 -24.20
CA SER A 251 3.61 14.01 -22.96
C SER A 251 2.42 14.81 -22.41
N GLY A 252 1.92 14.40 -21.24
CA GLY A 252 0.75 15.03 -20.65
C GLY A 252 0.17 14.20 -19.49
N SER A 253 -1.08 14.50 -19.10
CA SER A 253 -1.70 13.82 -18.01
C SER A 253 -2.35 12.48 -18.42
N ARG A 254 -2.40 11.53 -17.50
CA ARG A 254 -3.12 10.26 -17.65
C ARG A 254 -4.61 10.48 -17.88
N ASP A 255 -5.19 11.46 -17.17
CA ASP A 255 -6.61 11.76 -17.23
C ASP A 255 -7.03 12.32 -18.59
N ASP A 256 -6.18 13.12 -19.22
CA ASP A 256 -6.40 13.60 -20.58
C ASP A 256 -6.45 12.45 -21.59
N LEU A 257 -5.63 11.42 -21.41
CA LEU A 257 -5.65 10.24 -22.27
C LEU A 257 -6.93 9.44 -22.10
N ILE A 258 -7.39 9.28 -20.87
CA ILE A 258 -8.68 8.62 -20.57
C ILE A 258 -9.83 9.42 -21.18
N ALA A 259 -9.83 10.75 -21.03
CA ALA A 259 -10.82 11.63 -21.62
C ALA A 259 -10.83 11.56 -23.16
N GLN A 260 -9.69 11.31 -23.80
CA GLN A 260 -9.55 11.07 -25.24
C GLN A 260 -9.93 9.64 -25.67
N GLY A 261 -10.41 8.80 -24.74
CA GLY A 261 -10.85 7.45 -25.02
C GLY A 261 -9.73 6.41 -25.09
N TYR A 262 -8.55 6.71 -24.50
CA TYR A 262 -7.50 5.72 -24.35
C TYR A 262 -7.67 4.95 -23.04
N GLU A 263 -7.31 3.66 -23.04
CA GLU A 263 -7.31 2.80 -21.88
C GLU A 263 -5.86 2.49 -21.41
N PRO A 264 -5.61 2.43 -20.09
CA PRO A 264 -4.30 2.04 -19.60
C PRO A 264 -3.98 0.58 -19.96
N CYS A 265 -2.73 0.34 -20.31
CA CYS A 265 -2.24 -1.02 -20.56
C CYS A 265 -2.26 -1.84 -19.26
N LYS A 266 -2.94 -2.98 -19.26
CA LYS A 266 -3.03 -3.87 -18.08
C LYS A 266 -1.70 -4.46 -17.62
N LYS A 267 -0.65 -4.45 -18.49
CA LYS A 267 0.65 -5.03 -18.18
C LYS A 267 1.57 -4.08 -17.42
N CYS A 268 1.55 -2.80 -17.74
CA CYS A 268 2.42 -1.80 -17.11
C CYS A 268 1.67 -0.78 -16.26
N ASN A 269 0.37 -0.78 -16.27
CA ASN A 269 -0.51 0.15 -15.58
C ASN A 269 0.06 1.58 -15.54
N PRO A 270 0.09 2.25 -16.69
CA PRO A 270 0.68 3.56 -16.83
C PRO A 270 -0.14 4.65 -16.15
#